data_ff00844059a01356e17b15f4fde9cc73
#
_entry.id   ff00844059a01356e17b15f4fde9cc73
#
_cell.length_a   1.000
_cell.length_b   1.000
_cell.length_c   1.000
_cell.angle_alpha   90.00
_cell.angle_beta   90.00
_cell.angle_gamma   90.00
#
_symmetry.space_group_name_H-M   'P 1'
#
loop_
_entity.id
_entity.type
_entity.pdbx_description
1 polymer ?
#
loop_
_entity_poly.entity_id
_entity_poly.type
_entity_poly.pdbx_seq_one_letter_code
_entity_poly.pdbx_strand_id
1 'polypeptide(L)'
;GKIYPLGVTKTPGGFDVAFVSQKNPALLLFEKGSRKRMARLAFPENARMGNVHYMTVKGDFTGLEYAFEEEGKEIPDPFGTCFTGREKWVDEKTAARALHTPFEAVKEDFDWEEDRRPKIPADECIIYKIHPRGFSKHASFKGESWRRGTFGAVADKIPYMKELGITTVEMMPPVEFDELSLIHISE
;
A
#
# COMPACT_ATOMS: atom_id res chain seq x y z
N GLY A 1 -2.77 -23.09 2.66
CA GLY A 1 -2.35 -21.79 2.10
C GLY A 1 -1.81 -21.95 0.69
N LYS A 2 -1.78 -20.88 -0.01
CA LYS A 2 -1.19 -20.80 -1.36
C LYS A 2 0.16 -20.13 -1.28
N ILE A 3 1.10 -20.54 -2.14
CA ILE A 3 2.42 -19.91 -2.25
C ILE A 3 2.40 -18.60 -3.04
N TYR A 4 1.31 -18.31 -3.73
CA TYR A 4 1.11 -17.13 -4.55
C TYR A 4 -0.38 -16.75 -4.59
N PRO A 5 -0.71 -15.45 -4.64
CA PRO A 5 0.20 -14.29 -4.62
C PRO A 5 0.92 -14.14 -3.27
N LEU A 6 2.07 -13.41 -3.29
CA LEU A 6 2.80 -13.06 -2.07
C LEU A 6 2.03 -11.98 -1.29
N GLY A 7 2.30 -11.88 0.01
CA GLY A 7 1.57 -11.02 0.93
C GLY A 7 0.34 -11.72 1.50
N VAL A 8 -0.70 -10.96 1.79
CA VAL A 8 -1.96 -11.45 2.37
C VAL A 8 -3.08 -11.32 1.35
N THR A 9 -3.81 -12.41 1.13
CA THR A 9 -4.91 -12.48 0.15
C THR A 9 -6.18 -12.97 0.82
N LYS A 10 -7.30 -12.31 0.56
CA LYS A 10 -8.60 -12.68 1.13
C LYS A 10 -9.11 -14.00 0.56
N THR A 11 -9.68 -14.83 1.42
CA THR A 11 -10.31 -16.10 1.07
C THR A 11 -11.65 -16.25 1.78
N PRO A 12 -12.52 -17.17 1.37
CA PRO A 12 -13.73 -17.47 2.12
C PRO A 12 -13.40 -17.91 3.56
N GLY A 13 -13.81 -17.10 4.54
CA GLY A 13 -13.62 -17.37 5.96
C GLY A 13 -12.22 -17.08 6.53
N GLY A 14 -11.37 -16.28 5.84
CA GLY A 14 -10.06 -15.88 6.34
C GLY A 14 -9.13 -15.32 5.29
N PHE A 15 -7.84 -15.63 5.42
CA PHE A 15 -6.80 -15.12 4.53
C PHE A 15 -5.74 -16.18 4.24
N ASP A 16 -5.26 -16.23 3.01
CA ASP A 16 -3.99 -16.88 2.66
C ASP A 16 -2.85 -15.88 2.85
N VAL A 17 -1.77 -16.36 3.42
CA VAL A 17 -0.59 -15.56 3.75
C VAL A 17 0.64 -16.23 3.14
N ALA A 18 1.42 -15.50 2.34
CA ALA A 18 2.66 -15.97 1.75
C ALA A 18 3.77 -14.92 1.93
N PHE A 19 4.89 -15.31 2.52
CA PHE A 19 5.99 -14.41 2.84
C PHE A 19 7.34 -15.03 2.47
N VAL A 20 8.22 -14.24 1.87
CA VAL A 20 9.56 -14.68 1.47
C VAL A 20 10.54 -14.42 2.58
N SER A 21 11.15 -15.47 3.10
CA SER A 21 12.20 -15.38 4.13
C SER A 21 13.15 -16.57 4.06
N GLN A 22 14.42 -16.33 4.35
CA GLN A 22 15.43 -17.40 4.60
C GLN A 22 15.38 -17.89 6.05
N LYS A 23 14.63 -17.23 6.91
CA LYS A 23 14.52 -17.47 8.35
C LYS A 23 13.15 -18.10 8.69
N ASN A 24 12.80 -18.09 9.96
CA ASN A 24 11.52 -18.55 10.47
C ASN A 24 10.61 -17.35 10.76
N PRO A 25 9.88 -16.84 9.76
CA PRO A 25 9.04 -15.67 9.94
C PRO A 25 7.76 -16.01 10.73
N ALA A 26 7.07 -14.96 11.15
CA ALA A 26 5.75 -15.06 11.72
C ALA A 26 4.85 -13.93 11.21
N LEU A 27 3.55 -14.14 11.30
CA LEU A 27 2.55 -13.09 11.16
C LEU A 27 2.21 -12.57 12.57
N LEU A 28 2.32 -11.27 12.75
CA LEU A 28 1.92 -10.58 13.97
C LEU A 28 0.55 -9.96 13.79
N LEU A 29 -0.28 -10.07 14.82
CA LEU A 29 -1.62 -9.49 14.84
C LEU A 29 -1.69 -8.38 15.89
N PHE A 30 -2.34 -7.29 15.55
CA PHE A 30 -2.57 -6.13 16.37
C PHE A 30 -4.05 -5.72 16.30
N GLU A 31 -4.57 -5.15 17.38
CA GLU A 31 -5.83 -4.42 17.32
C GLU A 31 -5.63 -3.11 16.56
N LYS A 32 -6.59 -2.73 15.74
CA LYS A 32 -6.53 -1.53 14.89
C LYS A 32 -6.15 -0.28 15.68
N GLY A 33 -5.11 0.41 15.22
CA GLY A 33 -4.57 1.58 15.91
C GLY A 33 -3.78 1.28 17.20
N SER A 34 -3.70 0.03 17.63
CA SER A 34 -2.93 -0.40 18.79
C SER A 34 -1.53 -0.88 18.37
N ARG A 35 -0.53 -0.51 19.18
CA ARG A 35 0.84 -1.02 19.00
C ARG A 35 1.11 -2.27 19.84
N LYS A 36 0.13 -2.70 20.62
CA LYS A 36 0.24 -3.90 21.44
C LYS A 36 -0.06 -5.13 20.62
N ARG A 37 0.93 -6.00 20.49
CA ARG A 37 0.77 -7.29 19.81
C ARG A 37 -0.24 -8.16 20.54
N MET A 38 -1.26 -8.62 19.83
CA MET A 38 -2.28 -9.54 20.31
C MET A 38 -1.84 -11.00 20.16
N ALA A 39 -1.25 -11.33 19.00
CA ALA A 39 -0.84 -12.69 18.71
C ALA A 39 0.40 -12.71 17.80
N ARG A 40 1.10 -13.84 17.83
CA ARG A 40 2.18 -14.22 16.93
C ARG A 40 1.86 -15.58 16.35
N LEU A 41 1.70 -15.65 15.06
CA LEU A 41 1.37 -16.88 14.32
C LEU A 41 2.62 -17.30 13.52
N ALA A 42 3.29 -18.35 13.99
CA ALA A 42 4.41 -18.92 13.25
C ALA A 42 3.92 -19.64 12.00
N PHE A 43 4.68 -19.55 10.91
CA PHE A 43 4.41 -20.37 9.73
C PHE A 43 4.70 -21.83 10.04
N PRO A 44 3.86 -22.78 9.58
CA PRO A 44 4.13 -24.20 9.75
C PRO A 44 5.42 -24.61 9.04
N GLU A 45 6.26 -25.41 9.68
CA GLU A 45 7.55 -25.83 9.13
C GLU A 45 7.43 -26.57 7.79
N ASN A 46 6.36 -27.35 7.61
CA ASN A 46 6.06 -28.09 6.39
C ASN A 46 5.36 -27.26 5.30
N ALA A 47 5.01 -26.01 5.60
CA ALA A 47 4.37 -25.10 4.65
C ALA A 47 5.39 -24.10 4.09
N ARG A 48 6.37 -24.65 3.37
CA ARG A 48 7.46 -23.90 2.75
C ARG A 48 7.80 -24.47 1.38
N MET A 49 8.02 -23.57 0.42
CA MET A 49 8.59 -23.90 -0.90
C MET A 49 9.76 -22.96 -1.18
N GLY A 50 10.97 -23.49 -1.16
CA GLY A 50 12.18 -22.65 -1.22
C GLY A 50 12.21 -21.68 -0.03
N ASN A 51 12.20 -20.38 -0.32
CA ASN A 51 12.15 -19.33 0.69
C ASN A 51 10.74 -18.75 0.89
N VAL A 52 9.71 -19.31 0.25
CA VAL A 52 8.32 -18.87 0.43
C VAL A 52 7.67 -19.69 1.53
N HIS A 53 7.34 -19.06 2.63
CA HIS A 53 6.53 -19.61 3.70
C HIS A 53 5.07 -19.25 3.45
N TYR A 54 4.14 -20.20 3.67
CA TYR A 54 2.72 -19.95 3.42
C TYR A 54 1.83 -20.64 4.45
N MET A 55 0.69 -20.01 4.73
CA MET A 55 -0.34 -20.57 5.61
C MET A 55 -1.71 -19.97 5.26
N THR A 56 -2.77 -20.63 5.73
CA THR A 56 -4.12 -20.04 5.76
C THR A 56 -4.49 -19.74 7.20
N VAL A 57 -4.90 -18.51 7.46
CA VAL A 57 -5.48 -18.11 8.75
C VAL A 57 -6.99 -18.00 8.60
N LYS A 58 -7.75 -18.61 9.52
CA LYS A 58 -9.22 -18.64 9.49
C LYS A 58 -9.76 -17.88 10.71
N GLY A 59 -10.83 -17.14 10.50
CA GLY A 59 -11.49 -16.40 11.58
C GLY A 59 -12.02 -15.04 11.11
N ASP A 60 -12.53 -14.28 12.06
CA ASP A 60 -12.89 -12.87 11.86
C ASP A 60 -11.68 -12.00 12.21
N PHE A 61 -11.24 -11.21 11.26
CA PHE A 61 -10.11 -10.28 11.37
C PHE A 61 -10.57 -8.82 11.30
N THR A 62 -11.86 -8.57 11.45
CA THR A 62 -12.42 -7.22 11.50
C THR A 62 -11.78 -6.42 12.63
N GLY A 63 -11.33 -5.20 12.33
CA GLY A 63 -10.65 -4.35 13.31
C GLY A 63 -9.25 -4.82 13.69
N LEU A 64 -8.63 -5.74 12.94
CA LEU A 64 -7.26 -6.18 13.15
C LEU A 64 -6.32 -5.65 12.08
N GLU A 65 -5.08 -5.45 12.49
CA GLU A 65 -3.94 -5.12 11.64
C GLU A 65 -2.87 -6.20 11.74
N TYR A 66 -2.02 -6.28 10.74
CA TYR A 66 -0.91 -7.22 10.75
C TYR A 66 0.41 -6.59 10.30
N ALA A 67 1.48 -7.22 10.68
CA ALA A 67 2.82 -7.08 10.13
C ALA A 67 3.48 -8.47 10.11
N PHE A 68 4.58 -8.60 9.41
CA PHE A 68 5.43 -9.78 9.52
C PHE A 68 6.49 -9.60 10.61
N GLU A 69 7.07 -10.71 11.03
CA GLU A 69 8.22 -10.72 11.94
C GLU A 69 9.31 -11.62 11.37
N GLU A 70 10.53 -11.13 11.39
CA GLU A 70 11.73 -11.92 11.12
C GLU A 70 12.80 -11.57 12.15
N GLU A 71 13.32 -12.58 12.84
CA GLU A 71 14.34 -12.42 13.89
C GLU A 71 13.99 -11.38 14.96
N GLY A 72 12.72 -11.33 15.35
CA GLY A 72 12.21 -10.39 16.38
C GLY A 72 11.98 -8.96 15.89
N LYS A 73 12.20 -8.67 14.62
CA LYS A 73 11.92 -7.37 14.01
C LYS A 73 10.58 -7.38 13.29
N GLU A 74 9.78 -6.35 13.52
CA GLU A 74 8.55 -6.12 12.74
C GLU A 74 8.93 -5.64 11.34
N ILE A 75 8.30 -6.27 10.33
CA ILE A 75 8.49 -5.97 8.92
C ILE A 75 7.10 -5.67 8.33
N PRO A 76 6.88 -4.51 7.70
CA PRO A 76 5.64 -4.26 6.98
C PRO A 76 5.47 -5.26 5.84
N ASP A 77 4.23 -5.50 5.44
CA ASP A 77 3.97 -6.32 4.26
C ASP A 77 4.49 -5.61 2.99
N PRO A 78 5.51 -6.17 2.29
CA PRO A 78 6.01 -5.56 1.05
C PRO A 78 4.95 -5.49 -0.07
N PHE A 79 3.87 -6.26 0.05
CA PHE A 79 2.75 -6.31 -0.90
C PHE A 79 1.49 -5.63 -0.36
N GLY A 80 1.59 -5.00 0.83
CA GLY A 80 0.50 -4.23 1.42
C GLY A 80 0.16 -3.01 0.57
N THR A 81 -1.14 -2.73 0.44
CA THR A 81 -1.65 -1.59 -0.35
C THR A 81 -2.15 -0.43 0.51
N CYS A 82 -2.23 -0.62 1.82
CA CYS A 82 -2.64 0.40 2.78
C CYS A 82 -1.90 0.17 4.09
N PHE A 83 -1.40 1.24 4.67
CA PHE A 83 -0.61 1.17 5.90
C PHE A 83 -1.15 2.12 6.96
N THR A 84 -0.97 1.75 8.22
CA THR A 84 -1.26 2.54 9.42
C THR A 84 0.01 2.76 10.23
N GLY A 85 -0.02 3.73 11.14
CA GLY A 85 1.07 4.01 12.06
C GLY A 85 1.86 5.28 11.76
N ARG A 86 1.66 5.88 10.57
CA ARG A 86 2.26 7.16 10.16
C ARG A 86 1.23 8.08 9.52
N GLU A 87 0.12 8.31 10.20
CA GLU A 87 -1.02 9.08 9.68
C GLU A 87 -0.72 10.58 9.53
N LYS A 88 0.30 11.07 10.24
CA LYS A 88 0.73 12.46 10.15
C LYS A 88 1.99 12.59 9.33
N TRP A 89 1.95 13.41 8.32
CA TRP A 89 3.09 13.74 7.48
C TRP A 89 4.22 14.39 8.30
N VAL A 90 5.44 13.86 8.17
CA VAL A 90 6.66 14.37 8.84
C VAL A 90 6.48 14.48 10.38
N ASP A 91 5.93 13.45 11.00
CA ASP A 91 5.84 13.35 12.44
C ASP A 91 6.98 12.49 12.99
N GLU A 92 8.02 13.14 13.53
CA GLU A 92 9.20 12.46 14.11
C GLU A 92 8.85 11.43 15.17
N LYS A 93 7.74 11.62 15.92
CA LYS A 93 7.29 10.69 16.96
C LYS A 93 6.78 9.36 16.39
N THR A 94 6.37 9.36 15.12
CA THR A 94 5.84 8.19 14.44
C THR A 94 6.77 7.62 13.39
N ALA A 95 7.80 8.35 12.98
CA ALA A 95 8.70 7.98 11.89
C ALA A 95 9.41 6.62 12.10
N ALA A 96 9.80 6.32 13.34
CA ALA A 96 10.44 5.05 13.69
C ALA A 96 9.45 3.89 13.90
N ARG A 97 8.14 4.10 13.76
CA ARG A 97 7.14 3.04 13.95
C ARG A 97 7.11 2.10 12.75
N ALA A 98 7.04 0.82 13.02
CA ALA A 98 6.72 -0.15 11.98
C ALA A 98 5.31 0.14 11.42
N LEU A 99 5.15 -0.04 10.12
CA LEU A 99 3.87 0.09 9.44
C LEU A 99 3.08 -1.22 9.56
N HIS A 100 1.80 -1.12 9.87
CA HIS A 100 0.89 -2.25 9.88
C HIS A 100 -0.10 -2.14 8.72
N THR A 101 -0.59 -3.27 8.26
CA THR A 101 -1.62 -3.35 7.23
C THR A 101 -2.95 -3.79 7.86
N PRO A 102 -4.04 -3.01 7.73
CA PRO A 102 -5.35 -3.45 8.15
C PRO A 102 -5.84 -4.61 7.28
N PHE A 103 -6.38 -5.68 7.89
CA PHE A 103 -6.98 -6.78 7.11
C PHE A 103 -8.15 -6.32 6.24
N GLU A 104 -8.87 -5.29 6.66
CA GLU A 104 -9.96 -4.66 5.90
C GLU A 104 -9.47 -4.01 4.59
N ALA A 105 -8.18 -3.66 4.51
CA ALA A 105 -7.58 -3.09 3.32
C ALA A 105 -7.13 -4.15 2.30
N VAL A 106 -7.08 -5.43 2.70
CA VAL A 106 -6.84 -6.54 1.78
C VAL A 106 -8.11 -6.75 0.95
N LYS A 107 -8.13 -6.14 -0.21
CA LYS A 107 -9.29 -6.15 -1.11
C LYS A 107 -9.18 -7.30 -2.11
N GLU A 108 -10.33 -7.65 -2.68
CA GLU A 108 -10.41 -8.37 -3.93
C GLU A 108 -9.88 -7.48 -5.08
N ASP A 109 -9.62 -8.08 -6.24
CA ASP A 109 -9.18 -7.33 -7.42
C ASP A 109 -10.12 -6.15 -7.69
N PHE A 110 -9.53 -5.04 -8.13
CA PHE A 110 -10.30 -3.84 -8.50
C PHE A 110 -11.17 -4.15 -9.71
N ASP A 111 -12.45 -3.92 -9.61
CA ASP A 111 -13.37 -4.06 -10.72
C ASP A 111 -13.20 -2.88 -11.70
N TRP A 112 -12.62 -3.16 -12.85
CA TRP A 112 -12.43 -2.18 -13.93
C TRP A 112 -13.70 -1.97 -14.75
N GLU A 113 -14.79 -2.67 -14.43
CA GLU A 113 -16.05 -2.61 -15.18
C GLU A 113 -15.82 -2.77 -16.69
N GLU A 114 -16.27 -1.80 -17.47
CA GLU A 114 -16.07 -1.78 -18.94
C GLU A 114 -14.89 -0.91 -19.38
N ASP A 115 -14.02 -0.49 -18.44
CA ASP A 115 -12.87 0.35 -18.79
C ASP A 115 -11.94 -0.35 -19.79
N ARG A 116 -11.59 0.34 -20.85
CA ARG A 116 -10.73 -0.15 -21.91
C ARG A 116 -9.61 0.83 -22.20
N ARG A 117 -8.44 0.29 -22.41
CA ARG A 117 -7.29 1.10 -22.82
C ARG A 117 -7.59 1.80 -24.14
N PRO A 118 -7.38 3.13 -24.25
CA PRO A 118 -7.73 3.91 -25.43
C PRO A 118 -6.90 3.59 -26.68
N LYS A 119 -5.81 2.79 -26.56
CA LYS A 119 -4.92 2.35 -27.67
C LYS A 119 -4.40 3.52 -28.54
N ILE A 120 -4.03 4.62 -27.90
CA ILE A 120 -3.48 5.80 -28.59
C ILE A 120 -2.11 5.43 -29.19
N PRO A 121 -1.86 5.72 -30.48
CA PRO A 121 -0.55 5.51 -31.11
C PRO A 121 0.55 6.29 -30.39
N ALA A 122 1.78 5.76 -30.38
CA ALA A 122 2.88 6.36 -29.63
C ALA A 122 3.26 7.77 -30.13
N ASP A 123 3.10 8.02 -31.41
CA ASP A 123 3.34 9.32 -32.06
C ASP A 123 2.25 10.36 -31.77
N GLU A 124 1.09 9.93 -31.27
CA GLU A 124 0.02 10.81 -30.80
C GLU A 124 0.01 11.00 -29.28
N CYS A 125 0.93 10.36 -28.56
CA CYS A 125 0.99 10.46 -27.11
C CYS A 125 1.57 11.80 -26.65
N ILE A 126 0.79 12.53 -25.83
CA ILE A 126 1.24 13.70 -25.09
C ILE A 126 1.33 13.30 -23.61
N ILE A 127 2.55 13.15 -23.13
CA ILE A 127 2.84 12.67 -21.77
C ILE A 127 2.99 13.85 -20.83
N TYR A 128 2.23 13.86 -19.75
CA TYR A 128 2.33 14.84 -18.68
C TYR A 128 2.82 14.20 -17.40
N LYS A 129 4.07 14.49 -17.03
CA LYS A 129 4.66 13.97 -15.80
C LYS A 129 4.27 14.85 -14.62
N ILE A 130 3.69 14.25 -13.58
CA ILE A 130 3.22 14.95 -12.39
C ILE A 130 3.71 14.32 -11.10
N HIS A 131 3.91 15.16 -10.08
CA HIS A 131 4.04 14.72 -8.70
C HIS A 131 2.66 14.80 -8.05
N PRO A 132 2.00 13.68 -7.65
CA PRO A 132 0.60 13.67 -7.20
C PRO A 132 0.32 14.71 -6.11
N ARG A 133 1.19 14.80 -5.10
CA ARG A 133 1.05 15.77 -4.01
C ARG A 133 1.25 17.21 -4.49
N GLY A 134 2.32 17.49 -5.23
CA GLY A 134 2.66 18.83 -5.70
C GLY A 134 1.63 19.42 -6.64
N PHE A 135 1.02 18.58 -7.47
CA PHE A 135 0.13 18.98 -8.55
C PHE A 135 -1.11 19.78 -8.09
N SER A 136 -1.62 19.49 -6.90
CA SER A 136 -2.84 20.13 -6.38
C SER A 136 -2.66 20.79 -5.00
N LYS A 137 -1.43 20.86 -4.47
CA LYS A 137 -1.20 21.42 -3.13
C LYS A 137 -1.34 22.95 -3.07
N HIS A 138 -1.10 23.64 -4.17
CA HIS A 138 -1.17 25.10 -4.24
C HIS A 138 -2.58 25.63 -3.96
N ALA A 139 -2.68 26.85 -3.42
CA ALA A 139 -3.93 27.51 -3.05
C ALA A 139 -4.90 27.73 -4.23
N SER A 140 -4.39 27.75 -5.48
CA SER A 140 -5.22 27.86 -6.69
C SER A 140 -6.07 26.62 -7.01
N PHE A 141 -5.86 25.49 -6.31
CA PHE A 141 -6.74 24.34 -6.43
C PHE A 141 -8.14 24.68 -5.92
N LYS A 142 -9.14 24.58 -6.81
CA LYS A 142 -10.53 24.97 -6.52
C LYS A 142 -11.39 23.88 -5.87
N GLY A 143 -10.84 22.66 -5.73
CA GLY A 143 -11.53 21.57 -5.04
C GLY A 143 -11.49 21.67 -3.52
N GLU A 144 -12.09 20.72 -2.84
CA GLU A 144 -12.12 20.68 -1.37
C GLU A 144 -10.71 20.60 -0.77
N SER A 145 -10.46 21.37 0.28
CA SER A 145 -9.11 21.55 0.86
C SER A 145 -8.48 20.25 1.35
N TRP A 146 -9.29 19.30 1.86
CA TRP A 146 -8.83 17.99 2.32
C TRP A 146 -8.35 17.09 1.18
N ARG A 147 -8.81 17.33 -0.06
CA ARG A 147 -8.36 16.59 -1.24
C ARG A 147 -7.02 17.05 -1.79
N ARG A 148 -6.52 18.22 -1.37
CA ARG A 148 -5.25 18.76 -1.88
C ARG A 148 -4.09 17.80 -1.65
N GLY A 149 -3.36 17.50 -2.71
CA GLY A 149 -2.22 16.60 -2.67
C GLY A 149 -2.57 15.12 -2.68
N THR A 150 -3.82 14.76 -2.97
CA THR A 150 -4.28 13.37 -3.05
C THR A 150 -4.52 12.92 -4.50
N PHE A 151 -4.65 11.63 -4.73
CA PHE A 151 -5.07 11.08 -6.03
C PHE A 151 -6.47 11.57 -6.45
N GLY A 152 -7.36 11.78 -5.48
CA GLY A 152 -8.68 12.35 -5.74
C GLY A 152 -8.59 13.74 -6.37
N ALA A 153 -7.64 14.58 -5.93
CA ALA A 153 -7.42 15.89 -6.55
C ALA A 153 -6.80 15.79 -7.95
N VAL A 154 -5.98 14.77 -8.21
CA VAL A 154 -5.50 14.49 -9.57
C VAL A 154 -6.66 14.11 -10.48
N ALA A 155 -7.57 13.25 -10.01
CA ALA A 155 -8.78 12.86 -10.74
C ALA A 155 -9.67 14.07 -11.05
N ASP A 156 -9.86 15.01 -10.12
CA ASP A 156 -10.61 16.26 -10.35
C ASP A 156 -10.02 17.13 -11.46
N LYS A 157 -8.73 16.94 -11.78
CA LYS A 157 -8.03 17.66 -12.85
C LYS A 157 -8.02 16.96 -14.21
N ILE A 158 -8.63 15.79 -14.33
CA ILE A 158 -8.73 15.08 -15.60
C ILE A 158 -9.38 15.93 -16.71
N PRO A 159 -10.49 16.66 -16.47
CA PRO A 159 -11.07 17.53 -17.48
C PRO A 159 -10.07 18.59 -18.00
N TYR A 160 -9.33 19.22 -17.11
CA TYR A 160 -8.28 20.18 -17.46
C TYR A 160 -7.17 19.54 -18.32
N MET A 161 -6.71 18.35 -17.94
CA MET A 161 -5.69 17.62 -18.72
C MET A 161 -6.19 17.27 -20.11
N LYS A 162 -7.46 16.88 -20.23
CA LYS A 162 -8.10 16.58 -21.54
C LYS A 162 -8.21 17.84 -22.40
N GLU A 163 -8.54 18.99 -21.82
CA GLU A 163 -8.59 20.28 -22.52
C GLU A 163 -7.21 20.67 -23.08
N LEU A 164 -6.13 20.36 -22.34
CA LEU A 164 -4.75 20.55 -22.80
C LEU A 164 -4.30 19.52 -23.85
N GLY A 165 -5.12 18.53 -24.19
CA GLY A 165 -4.77 17.48 -25.13
C GLY A 165 -3.86 16.39 -24.56
N ILE A 166 -3.71 16.31 -23.22
CA ILE A 166 -2.89 15.29 -22.57
C ILE A 166 -3.56 13.94 -22.72
N THR A 167 -2.82 12.96 -23.22
CA THR A 167 -3.30 11.59 -23.44
C THR A 167 -2.78 10.60 -22.40
N THR A 168 -1.66 10.92 -21.78
CA THR A 168 -0.99 10.03 -20.82
C THR A 168 -0.49 10.82 -19.61
N VAL A 169 -0.79 10.34 -18.43
CA VAL A 169 -0.25 10.90 -17.18
C VAL A 169 0.81 9.94 -16.63
N GLU A 170 2.05 10.44 -16.52
CA GLU A 170 3.14 9.75 -15.83
C GLU A 170 3.21 10.27 -14.40
N MET A 171 2.82 9.44 -13.44
CA MET A 171 2.97 9.80 -12.03
C MET A 171 4.40 9.54 -11.55
N MET A 172 5.01 10.53 -10.89
CA MET A 172 6.20 10.28 -10.07
C MET A 172 5.84 9.23 -9.00
N PRO A 173 6.80 8.37 -8.56
CA PRO A 173 6.48 7.22 -7.72
C PRO A 173 5.51 7.55 -6.58
N PRO A 174 4.27 7.00 -6.59
CA PRO A 174 3.23 7.32 -5.62
C PRO A 174 3.14 6.25 -4.52
N VAL A 175 4.26 5.63 -4.18
CA VAL A 175 4.36 4.58 -3.17
C VAL A 175 4.64 5.17 -1.80
N GLU A 176 4.34 4.42 -0.74
CA GLU A 176 4.71 4.79 0.63
C GLU A 176 6.24 4.90 0.75
N PHE A 177 6.72 5.92 1.45
CA PHE A 177 8.14 6.17 1.66
C PHE A 177 8.36 6.81 3.03
N ASP A 178 9.60 6.80 3.50
CA ASP A 178 10.00 7.47 4.73
C ASP A 178 10.30 8.95 4.43
N GLU A 179 9.38 9.84 4.81
CA GLU A 179 9.48 11.26 4.54
C GLU A 179 10.71 11.90 5.22
N LEU A 180 11.08 11.40 6.40
CA LEU A 180 12.21 11.96 7.14
C LEU A 180 13.54 11.55 6.53
N SER A 181 13.62 10.36 5.94
CA SER A 181 14.82 9.91 5.24
C SER A 181 15.14 10.79 4.02
N LEU A 182 14.12 11.31 3.34
CA LEU A 182 14.30 12.18 2.18
C LEU A 182 14.69 13.62 2.55
N ILE A 183 14.32 14.11 3.72
CA ILE A 183 14.69 15.45 4.20
C ILE A 183 16.20 15.55 4.42
N HIS A 184 16.84 14.46 4.84
CA HIS A 184 18.29 14.40 5.09
C HIS A 184 19.14 14.11 3.86
N ILE A 185 18.56 13.76 2.72
CA ILE A 185 19.29 13.51 1.45
C ILE A 185 19.59 14.81 0.69
N SER A 186 18.94 15.91 1.04
CA SER A 186 19.08 17.21 0.36
C SER A 186 20.04 18.19 1.06
N GLU A 187 20.75 17.76 2.08
CA GLU A 187 21.89 18.45 2.69
C GLU A 187 23.18 17.76 2.25
#